data_6b937261aa9345d4c8d112525373daa5
#
_entry.id   6b937261aa9345d4c8d112525373daa5
#
_cell.length_a   1.000
_cell.length_b   1.000
_cell.length_c   1.000
_cell.angle_alpha   90.00
_cell.angle_beta   90.00
_cell.angle_gamma   90.00
#
_symmetry.space_group_name_H-M   'P 1'
#
loop_
_entity.id
_entity.type
_entity.pdbx_description
1 polymer ?
#
loop_
_entity_poly.entity_id
_entity_poly.type
_entity_poly.pdbx_seq_one_letter_code
_entity_poly.pdbx_strand_id
1 'polypeptide(L)'
;MKGIRKIEVDLPDIGEQEQRAQRLSKVDYLCQLRKQQLDKLDELVKARFVEMFGDPVSNPKHWKTAFLLDIGYCKNGMNFHKGDSGVDIHCLGVGDFKNRTMIQNVEDLPFVSLNELPDPEYLLRDNDIIFVRSNGNKELVGRCLAIYPGSIPVTYSGFCIRYRLTSTNIDTPYLLQVLKTDSIRKKMTGRGANIQNLNQQTLSQLLVPIPPLSLQNEFAAFVERVDQQKQTIQQSLEKLELMKKVLMQEYFG
;
A
#
# COMPACT_ATOMS: atom_id res chain seq x y z
N MET A 1 32.40 33.38 -3.85
CA MET A 1 33.12 32.20 -3.30
C MET A 1 34.20 32.56 -2.24
N LYS A 2 33.95 33.51 -1.35
CA LYS A 2 34.91 33.92 -0.32
C LYS A 2 34.62 33.41 1.11
N GLY A 3 33.50 32.69 1.33
CA GLY A 3 33.04 32.27 2.68
C GLY A 3 33.43 30.87 3.14
N ILE A 4 33.74 29.96 2.23
CA ILE A 4 33.95 28.53 2.58
C ILE A 4 35.37 28.21 3.09
N ARG A 5 36.32 29.10 2.89
CA ARG A 5 37.75 28.87 3.27
C ARG A 5 38.08 29.08 4.77
N LYS A 6 37.09 29.34 5.60
CA LYS A 6 37.30 29.61 7.04
C LYS A 6 36.42 28.78 7.99
N ILE A 7 35.92 27.64 7.52
CA ILE A 7 35.23 26.72 8.42
C ILE A 7 36.30 25.79 8.99
N GLU A 8 36.62 25.99 10.26
CA GLU A 8 37.45 25.08 11.04
C GLU A 8 36.57 23.87 11.39
N VAL A 9 37.01 22.68 10.99
CA VAL A 9 36.33 21.41 11.33
C VAL A 9 37.26 20.68 12.29
N ASP A 10 36.76 20.42 13.49
CA ASP A 10 37.44 19.55 14.44
C ASP A 10 37.41 18.11 13.90
N LEU A 11 38.56 17.56 13.54
CA LEU A 11 38.71 16.22 13.05
C LEU A 11 39.21 15.32 14.19
N PRO A 12 38.46 14.26 14.54
CA PRO A 12 38.96 13.25 15.46
C PRO A 12 40.18 12.53 14.87
N ASP A 13 40.91 11.81 15.70
CA ASP A 13 42.04 11.00 15.22
C ASP A 13 41.61 9.93 14.20
N ILE A 14 42.55 9.41 13.41
CA ILE A 14 42.28 8.47 12.31
C ILE A 14 41.59 7.19 12.86
N GLY A 15 42.02 6.70 14.03
CA GLY A 15 41.45 5.51 14.63
C GLY A 15 39.98 5.70 15.02
N GLU A 16 39.65 6.89 15.55
CA GLU A 16 38.25 7.24 15.86
C GLU A 16 37.42 7.44 14.58
N GLN A 17 37.97 8.08 13.55
CA GLN A 17 37.29 8.21 12.25
C GLN A 17 36.94 6.82 11.66
N GLU A 18 37.89 5.88 11.69
CA GLU A 18 37.68 4.52 11.21
C GLU A 18 36.57 3.78 12.00
N GLN A 19 36.57 3.91 13.33
CA GLN A 19 35.54 3.30 14.17
C GLN A 19 34.15 3.90 13.89
N ARG A 20 34.04 5.23 13.75
CA ARG A 20 32.79 5.92 13.40
C ARG A 20 32.27 5.44 12.03
N ALA A 21 33.16 5.39 11.03
CA ALA A 21 32.84 4.89 9.69
C ALA A 21 32.38 3.43 9.70
N GLN A 22 33.04 2.55 10.46
CA GLN A 22 32.67 1.15 10.58
C GLN A 22 31.27 0.98 11.24
N ARG A 23 30.98 1.76 12.30
CA ARG A 23 29.66 1.71 12.95
C ARG A 23 28.54 2.14 12.00
N LEU A 24 28.71 3.26 11.29
CA LEU A 24 27.75 3.74 10.31
C LEU A 24 27.54 2.76 9.17
N SER A 25 28.63 2.23 8.61
CA SER A 25 28.56 1.21 7.55
C SER A 25 27.83 -0.06 7.98
N LYS A 26 28.03 -0.49 9.24
CA LYS A 26 27.32 -1.66 9.79
C LYS A 26 25.81 -1.39 9.92
N VAL A 27 25.42 -0.20 10.39
CA VAL A 27 24.00 0.17 10.50
C VAL A 27 23.38 0.26 9.12
N ASP A 28 24.04 0.87 8.13
CA ASP A 28 23.58 0.94 6.75
C ASP A 28 23.38 -0.45 6.13
N TYR A 29 24.33 -1.33 6.33
CA TYR A 29 24.24 -2.71 5.88
C TYR A 29 23.02 -3.44 6.49
N LEU A 30 22.78 -3.27 7.79
CA LEU A 30 21.62 -3.85 8.46
C LEU A 30 20.30 -3.28 7.94
N CYS A 31 20.24 -1.96 7.69
CA CYS A 31 19.07 -1.33 7.06
C CYS A 31 18.78 -1.93 5.67
N GLN A 32 19.83 -2.11 4.84
CA GLN A 32 19.68 -2.74 3.52
C GLN A 32 19.18 -4.18 3.61
N LEU A 33 19.72 -4.96 4.55
CA LEU A 33 19.26 -6.34 4.77
C LEU A 33 17.78 -6.39 5.16
N ARG A 34 17.30 -5.49 6.04
CA ARG A 34 15.88 -5.43 6.42
C ARG A 34 14.99 -5.08 5.24
N LYS A 35 15.39 -4.12 4.39
CA LYS A 35 14.66 -3.78 3.16
C LYS A 35 14.57 -4.98 2.21
N GLN A 36 15.68 -5.68 1.99
CA GLN A 36 15.70 -6.90 1.17
C GLN A 36 14.81 -8.02 1.74
N GLN A 37 14.75 -8.16 3.08
CA GLN A 37 13.85 -9.13 3.71
C GLN A 37 12.38 -8.80 3.45
N LEU A 38 11.99 -7.52 3.53
CA LEU A 38 10.63 -7.07 3.21
C LEU A 38 10.28 -7.38 1.74
N ASP A 39 11.17 -7.07 0.81
CA ASP A 39 10.97 -7.34 -0.62
C ASP A 39 10.80 -8.85 -0.88
N LYS A 40 11.63 -9.70 -0.24
CA LYS A 40 11.52 -11.16 -0.36
C LYS A 40 10.22 -11.72 0.20
N LEU A 41 9.68 -11.12 1.26
CA LEU A 41 8.38 -11.53 1.80
C LEU A 41 7.25 -11.15 0.84
N ASP A 42 7.34 -10.01 0.14
CA ASP A 42 6.39 -9.67 -0.92
C ASP A 42 6.46 -10.63 -2.11
N GLU A 43 7.67 -11.01 -2.52
CA GLU A 43 7.88 -12.03 -3.57
C GLU A 43 7.33 -13.38 -3.16
N LEU A 44 7.49 -13.77 -1.90
CA LEU A 44 6.98 -15.03 -1.35
C LEU A 44 5.45 -15.09 -1.42
N VAL A 45 4.75 -14.00 -1.07
CA VAL A 45 3.29 -13.94 -1.19
C VAL A 45 2.85 -14.10 -2.66
N LYS A 46 3.52 -13.42 -3.58
CA LYS A 46 3.24 -13.54 -5.02
C LYS A 46 3.48 -14.96 -5.53
N ALA A 47 4.59 -15.57 -5.16
CA ALA A 47 4.93 -16.93 -5.57
C ALA A 47 3.91 -17.96 -5.03
N ARG A 48 3.54 -17.84 -3.74
CA ARG A 48 2.52 -18.71 -3.13
C ARG A 48 1.17 -18.55 -3.79
N PHE A 49 0.78 -17.32 -4.13
CA PHE A 49 -0.46 -17.07 -4.87
C PHE A 49 -0.47 -17.79 -6.23
N VAL A 50 0.61 -17.66 -7.01
CA VAL A 50 0.72 -18.29 -8.33
C VAL A 50 0.73 -19.82 -8.22
N GLU A 51 1.41 -20.37 -7.24
CA GLU A 51 1.42 -21.80 -6.95
C GLU A 51 0.01 -22.33 -6.63
N MET A 52 -0.72 -21.65 -5.75
CA MET A 52 -2.05 -22.08 -5.30
C MET A 52 -3.11 -21.87 -6.36
N PHE A 53 -3.11 -20.75 -7.08
CA PHE A 53 -4.22 -20.33 -7.93
C PHE A 53 -3.88 -20.21 -9.42
N GLY A 54 -2.62 -20.07 -9.77
CA GLY A 54 -2.20 -19.72 -11.13
C GLY A 54 -2.32 -18.21 -11.41
N ASP A 55 -1.98 -17.81 -12.63
CA ASP A 55 -2.24 -16.44 -13.09
C ASP A 55 -3.74 -16.22 -13.35
N PRO A 56 -4.36 -15.16 -12.80
CA PRO A 56 -5.82 -14.99 -12.86
C PRO A 56 -6.35 -14.69 -14.26
N VAL A 57 -5.53 -14.21 -15.18
CA VAL A 57 -5.95 -13.91 -16.56
C VAL A 57 -5.93 -15.14 -17.43
N SER A 58 -4.87 -15.94 -17.36
CA SER A 58 -4.78 -17.20 -18.10
C SER A 58 -5.58 -18.33 -17.46
N ASN A 59 -5.84 -18.25 -16.14
CA ASN A 59 -6.62 -19.18 -15.35
C ASN A 59 -6.27 -20.67 -15.64
N PRO A 60 -5.00 -21.07 -15.47
CA PRO A 60 -4.54 -22.41 -15.88
C PRO A 60 -5.18 -23.55 -15.06
N LYS A 61 -5.79 -23.23 -13.93
CA LYS A 61 -6.51 -24.19 -13.08
C LYS A 61 -8.00 -24.27 -13.41
N HIS A 62 -8.47 -23.52 -14.40
CA HIS A 62 -9.87 -23.54 -14.88
C HIS A 62 -10.92 -23.26 -13.79
N TRP A 63 -10.57 -22.35 -12.84
CA TRP A 63 -11.54 -21.89 -11.84
C TRP A 63 -12.74 -21.22 -12.52
N LYS A 64 -13.93 -21.34 -11.92
CA LYS A 64 -15.07 -20.53 -12.32
C LYS A 64 -14.70 -19.05 -12.22
N THR A 65 -15.21 -18.22 -13.11
CA THR A 65 -14.95 -16.79 -13.12
C THR A 65 -16.24 -15.99 -12.99
N ALA A 66 -16.13 -14.80 -12.39
CA ALA A 66 -17.19 -13.79 -12.41
C ALA A 66 -16.60 -12.43 -12.79
N PHE A 67 -17.40 -11.52 -13.31
CA PHE A 67 -16.96 -10.14 -13.44
C PHE A 67 -16.84 -9.49 -12.06
N LEU A 68 -15.86 -8.58 -11.91
CA LEU A 68 -15.60 -7.93 -10.64
C LEU A 68 -16.87 -7.23 -10.08
N LEU A 69 -17.67 -6.61 -10.94
CA LEU A 69 -18.89 -5.91 -10.51
C LEU A 69 -20.11 -6.84 -10.32
N ASP A 70 -20.03 -8.13 -10.65
CA ASP A 70 -21.04 -9.11 -10.29
C ASP A 70 -20.90 -9.58 -8.83
N ILE A 71 -19.71 -9.38 -8.24
CA ILE A 71 -19.37 -9.84 -6.88
C ILE A 71 -19.18 -8.69 -5.89
N GLY A 72 -19.36 -7.44 -6.34
CA GLY A 72 -19.26 -6.24 -5.54
C GLY A 72 -19.57 -5.00 -6.36
N TYR A 73 -19.35 -3.83 -5.78
CA TYR A 73 -19.63 -2.57 -6.45
C TYR A 73 -18.60 -1.48 -6.16
N CYS A 74 -18.48 -0.54 -7.09
CA CYS A 74 -17.55 0.57 -7.02
C CYS A 74 -18.25 1.89 -6.71
N LYS A 75 -17.57 2.77 -5.99
CA LYS A 75 -17.93 4.18 -5.82
C LYS A 75 -16.71 5.07 -5.91
N ASN A 76 -16.79 6.15 -6.68
CA ASN A 76 -15.76 7.18 -6.71
C ASN A 76 -15.76 7.94 -5.37
N GLY A 77 -14.59 8.38 -4.93
CA GLY A 77 -14.46 9.20 -3.73
C GLY A 77 -14.97 10.62 -3.89
N MET A 78 -14.92 11.38 -2.81
CA MET A 78 -15.41 12.75 -2.73
C MET A 78 -14.35 13.76 -3.17
N ASN A 79 -14.81 14.86 -3.75
CA ASN A 79 -14.00 16.06 -3.92
C ASN A 79 -14.24 17.00 -2.73
N PHE A 80 -13.18 17.58 -2.22
CA PHE A 80 -13.21 18.51 -1.08
C PHE A 80 -12.91 19.92 -1.57
N HIS A 81 -13.55 20.93 -0.97
CA HIS A 81 -13.34 22.33 -1.30
C HIS A 81 -12.47 23.01 -0.23
N LYS A 82 -11.58 23.89 -0.68
CA LYS A 82 -10.82 24.77 0.23
C LYS A 82 -11.79 25.75 0.87
N GLY A 83 -12.17 25.55 2.09
CA GLY A 83 -13.13 26.42 2.80
C GLY A 83 -14.26 25.65 3.45
N ASP A 84 -14.39 24.36 3.16
CA ASP A 84 -15.26 23.50 3.94
C ASP A 84 -14.81 23.47 5.40
N SER A 85 -15.73 23.59 6.35
CA SER A 85 -15.44 23.63 7.79
C SER A 85 -16.64 23.15 8.58
N GLY A 86 -16.42 22.55 9.74
CA GLY A 86 -17.47 22.10 10.65
C GLY A 86 -17.22 20.71 11.21
N VAL A 87 -16.89 19.74 10.37
CA VAL A 87 -16.60 18.36 10.79
C VAL A 87 -15.28 17.91 10.21
N ASP A 88 -14.37 17.49 11.08
CA ASP A 88 -13.10 16.88 10.66
C ASP A 88 -13.25 15.37 10.62
N ILE A 89 -12.84 14.76 9.50
CA ILE A 89 -12.90 13.31 9.29
C ILE A 89 -11.61 12.81 8.66
N HIS A 90 -11.15 11.64 9.05
CA HIS A 90 -10.01 11.00 8.39
C HIS A 90 -10.31 10.74 6.91
N CYS A 91 -9.35 11.05 6.05
CA CYS A 91 -9.49 10.91 4.61
C CYS A 91 -8.33 10.14 4.00
N LEU A 92 -8.63 9.01 3.36
CA LEU A 92 -7.65 8.26 2.59
C LEU A 92 -7.44 8.91 1.23
N GLY A 93 -6.21 9.32 0.97
CA GLY A 93 -5.76 9.88 -0.31
C GLY A 93 -4.71 9.01 -1.01
N VAL A 94 -4.32 9.39 -2.24
CA VAL A 94 -3.31 8.64 -3.00
C VAL A 94 -1.95 8.60 -2.29
N GLY A 95 -1.60 9.63 -1.52
CA GLY A 95 -0.35 9.69 -0.74
C GLY A 95 -0.22 8.62 0.32
N ASP A 96 -1.34 8.04 0.78
CA ASP A 96 -1.35 7.04 1.86
C ASP A 96 -1.08 5.62 1.37
N PHE A 97 -1.14 5.40 0.05
CA PHE A 97 -0.86 4.09 -0.53
C PHE A 97 0.59 3.64 -0.33
N LYS A 98 1.58 4.53 -0.55
CA LYS A 98 3.01 4.23 -0.39
C LYS A 98 3.33 2.78 -0.79
N ASN A 99 3.95 2.01 0.11
CA ASN A 99 4.21 0.58 -0.04
C ASN A 99 3.24 -0.29 0.78
N ARG A 100 2.08 0.26 1.16
CA ARG A 100 1.11 -0.45 2.00
C ARG A 100 0.26 -1.41 1.17
N THR A 101 0.00 -2.58 1.73
CA THR A 101 -0.96 -3.56 1.18
C THR A 101 -2.31 -3.44 1.85
N MET A 102 -2.31 -3.01 3.12
CA MET A 102 -3.51 -2.75 3.91
C MET A 102 -3.29 -1.57 4.85
N ILE A 103 -4.38 -0.99 5.33
CA ILE A 103 -4.41 0.04 6.37
C ILE A 103 -5.34 -0.47 7.48
N GLN A 104 -4.77 -0.68 8.67
CA GLN A 104 -5.50 -1.05 9.89
C GLN A 104 -5.49 0.10 10.91
N ASN A 105 -4.39 0.86 10.97
CA ASN A 105 -4.32 2.06 11.79
C ASN A 105 -4.72 3.27 10.94
N VAL A 106 -5.99 3.67 11.05
CA VAL A 106 -6.56 4.79 10.30
C VAL A 106 -6.37 6.13 11.01
N GLU A 107 -5.94 6.12 12.26
CA GLU A 107 -5.65 7.35 13.03
C GLU A 107 -4.44 8.12 12.43
N ASP A 108 -3.57 7.43 11.70
CA ASP A 108 -2.44 8.04 10.98
C ASP A 108 -2.85 8.73 9.66
N LEU A 109 -4.10 8.59 9.23
CA LEU A 109 -4.59 9.24 8.01
C LEU A 109 -4.81 10.74 8.26
N PRO A 110 -4.54 11.59 7.24
CA PRO A 110 -4.82 13.01 7.35
C PRO A 110 -6.30 13.28 7.54
N PHE A 111 -6.62 14.43 8.13
CA PHE A 111 -7.99 14.93 8.22
C PHE A 111 -8.35 15.80 7.01
N VAL A 112 -9.62 15.81 6.69
CA VAL A 112 -10.26 16.82 5.85
C VAL A 112 -11.43 17.43 6.61
N SER A 113 -11.63 18.74 6.46
CA SER A 113 -12.77 19.44 7.02
C SER A 113 -13.92 19.44 6.02
N LEU A 114 -15.12 19.13 6.48
CA LEU A 114 -16.37 19.11 5.69
C LEU A 114 -17.40 19.99 6.36
N ASN A 115 -18.36 20.50 5.58
CA ASN A 115 -19.48 21.30 6.13
C ASN A 115 -20.45 20.43 6.96
N GLU A 116 -20.54 19.12 6.61
CA GLU A 116 -21.36 18.13 7.31
C GLU A 116 -20.74 16.73 7.16
N LEU A 117 -21.19 15.77 7.96
CA LEU A 117 -20.77 14.38 7.80
C LEU A 117 -21.17 13.87 6.40
N PRO A 118 -20.29 13.14 5.71
CA PRO A 118 -20.60 12.61 4.40
C PRO A 118 -21.68 11.51 4.49
N ASP A 119 -22.43 11.35 3.40
CA ASP A 119 -23.34 10.22 3.25
C ASP A 119 -22.64 8.91 3.60
N PRO A 120 -23.29 7.96 4.32
CA PRO A 120 -22.73 6.66 4.69
C PRO A 120 -22.12 5.86 3.52
N GLU A 121 -22.52 6.15 2.29
CA GLU A 121 -21.93 5.54 1.10
C GLU A 121 -20.48 6.01 0.84
N TYR A 122 -20.06 7.15 1.36
CA TYR A 122 -18.69 7.66 1.27
C TYR A 122 -17.85 7.29 2.48
N LEU A 123 -18.43 6.59 3.47
CA LEU A 123 -17.67 6.03 4.57
C LEU A 123 -17.10 4.66 4.21
N LEU A 124 -15.82 4.49 4.51
CA LEU A 124 -15.12 3.21 4.36
C LEU A 124 -15.55 2.23 5.45
N ARG A 125 -15.51 0.96 5.11
CA ARG A 125 -15.81 -0.17 6.02
C ARG A 125 -14.68 -1.18 5.94
N ASP A 126 -14.63 -2.06 6.92
CA ASP A 126 -13.70 -3.19 6.91
C ASP A 126 -13.87 -4.01 5.64
N ASN A 127 -12.75 -4.44 5.07
CA ASN A 127 -12.66 -5.16 3.81
C ASN A 127 -12.97 -4.34 2.54
N ASP A 128 -13.15 -3.02 2.61
CA ASP A 128 -13.18 -2.21 1.40
C ASP A 128 -11.80 -2.24 0.71
N ILE A 129 -11.81 -2.37 -0.61
CA ILE A 129 -10.61 -2.27 -1.44
C ILE A 129 -10.62 -0.91 -2.11
N ILE A 130 -9.55 -0.14 -1.94
CA ILE A 130 -9.42 1.20 -2.50
C ILE A 130 -8.40 1.17 -3.62
N PHE A 131 -8.77 1.72 -4.77
CA PHE A 131 -7.91 1.88 -5.94
C PHE A 131 -7.47 3.33 -6.09
N VAL A 132 -6.24 3.54 -6.53
CA VAL A 132 -5.82 4.82 -7.10
C VAL A 132 -6.50 5.00 -8.46
N ARG A 133 -7.42 5.97 -8.52
CA ARG A 133 -8.15 6.32 -9.75
C ARG A 133 -7.31 7.16 -10.69
N SER A 134 -6.68 8.19 -10.16
CA SER A 134 -5.95 9.20 -10.94
C SER A 134 -4.75 9.71 -10.16
N ASN A 135 -3.62 9.82 -10.84
CA ASN A 135 -2.40 10.40 -10.29
C ASN A 135 -1.50 10.90 -11.41
N GLY A 136 -0.69 11.95 -11.14
CA GLY A 136 0.34 12.43 -12.08
C GLY A 136 1.40 11.37 -12.40
N ASN A 137 1.72 10.48 -11.44
CA ASN A 137 2.53 9.30 -11.71
C ASN A 137 1.62 8.14 -12.15
N LYS A 138 1.71 7.77 -13.42
CA LYS A 138 0.91 6.70 -14.04
C LYS A 138 1.12 5.32 -13.42
N GLU A 139 2.28 5.06 -12.84
CA GLU A 139 2.58 3.78 -12.17
C GLU A 139 1.73 3.55 -10.91
N LEU A 140 1.22 4.62 -10.32
CA LEU A 140 0.34 4.53 -9.16
C LEU A 140 -1.11 4.21 -9.55
N VAL A 141 -1.56 4.57 -10.75
CA VAL A 141 -2.93 4.31 -11.21
C VAL A 141 -3.22 2.82 -11.21
N GLY A 142 -4.35 2.42 -10.64
CA GLY A 142 -4.75 1.03 -10.48
C GLY A 142 -4.05 0.29 -9.32
N ARG A 143 -3.14 0.92 -8.56
CA ARG A 143 -2.71 0.35 -7.28
C ARG A 143 -3.91 0.24 -6.35
N CYS A 144 -3.93 -0.81 -5.55
CA CYS A 144 -5.01 -1.03 -4.60
C CYS A 144 -4.46 -1.49 -3.24
N LEU A 145 -5.24 -1.22 -2.21
CA LEU A 145 -5.03 -1.69 -0.84
C LEU A 145 -6.38 -2.02 -0.19
N ALA A 146 -6.38 -2.84 0.85
CA ALA A 146 -7.52 -3.06 1.72
C ALA A 146 -7.47 -2.11 2.92
N ILE A 147 -8.65 -1.72 3.43
CA ILE A 147 -8.74 -0.88 4.63
C ILE A 147 -9.66 -1.50 5.67
N TYR A 148 -9.31 -1.31 6.95
CA TYR A 148 -10.02 -1.82 8.12
C TYR A 148 -10.20 -0.69 9.15
N PRO A 149 -11.15 0.23 8.93
CA PRO A 149 -11.36 1.38 9.82
C PRO A 149 -12.00 1.03 11.17
N GLY A 150 -12.61 -0.16 11.30
CA GLY A 150 -13.38 -0.52 12.48
C GLY A 150 -14.55 0.45 12.71
N SER A 151 -14.56 1.10 13.87
CA SER A 151 -15.60 2.08 14.23
C SER A 151 -15.23 3.54 13.89
N ILE A 152 -13.99 3.80 13.43
CA ILE A 152 -13.54 5.16 13.14
C ILE A 152 -14.09 5.58 11.77
N PRO A 153 -14.80 6.73 11.69
CA PRO A 153 -15.29 7.22 10.40
C PRO A 153 -14.12 7.68 9.52
N VAL A 154 -14.03 7.10 8.33
CA VAL A 154 -13.02 7.43 7.33
C VAL A 154 -13.69 7.62 5.99
N THR A 155 -13.38 8.71 5.30
CA THR A 155 -13.75 8.93 3.91
C THR A 155 -12.56 8.75 2.96
N TYR A 156 -12.74 8.99 1.66
CA TYR A 156 -11.67 8.84 0.67
C TYR A 156 -11.79 9.86 -0.45
N SER A 157 -10.64 10.28 -0.94
CA SER A 157 -10.49 11.31 -1.95
C SER A 157 -11.09 10.92 -3.31
N GLY A 158 -11.59 11.89 -4.07
CA GLY A 158 -12.05 11.74 -5.46
C GLY A 158 -10.99 11.21 -6.45
N PHE A 159 -9.72 11.20 -6.04
CA PHE A 159 -8.64 10.52 -6.76
C PHE A 159 -8.57 9.01 -6.51
N CYS A 160 -9.51 8.47 -5.73
CA CYS A 160 -9.63 7.05 -5.40
C CYS A 160 -10.99 6.50 -5.84
N ILE A 161 -11.06 5.18 -6.02
CA ILE A 161 -12.28 4.40 -6.20
C ILE A 161 -12.33 3.37 -5.09
N ARG A 162 -13.44 3.33 -4.34
CA ARG A 162 -13.73 2.24 -3.43
C ARG A 162 -14.41 1.10 -4.20
N TYR A 163 -13.98 -0.12 -3.94
CA TYR A 163 -14.69 -1.34 -4.28
C TYR A 163 -15.11 -2.04 -2.99
N ARG A 164 -16.38 -2.38 -2.87
CA ARG A 164 -16.95 -3.11 -1.75
C ARG A 164 -17.44 -4.46 -2.22
N LEU A 165 -16.85 -5.50 -1.65
CA LEU A 165 -17.24 -6.89 -1.90
C LEU A 165 -18.61 -7.16 -1.27
N THR A 166 -19.50 -7.83 -2.02
CA THR A 166 -20.83 -8.24 -1.54
C THR A 166 -21.01 -9.76 -1.57
N SER A 167 -20.19 -10.45 -2.36
CA SER A 167 -20.23 -11.91 -2.44
C SER A 167 -19.56 -12.54 -1.23
N THR A 168 -20.17 -13.58 -0.69
CA THR A 168 -19.62 -14.39 0.41
C THR A 168 -18.69 -15.52 -0.07
N ASN A 169 -18.57 -15.71 -1.39
CA ASN A 169 -17.76 -16.78 -1.98
C ASN A 169 -16.32 -16.36 -2.28
N ILE A 170 -15.98 -15.11 -1.96
CA ILE A 170 -14.65 -14.53 -2.18
C ILE A 170 -14.18 -13.85 -0.91
N ASP A 171 -12.94 -14.13 -0.55
CA ASP A 171 -12.25 -13.51 0.56
C ASP A 171 -11.44 -12.28 0.09
N THR A 172 -11.44 -11.21 0.89
CA THR A 172 -10.77 -9.95 0.53
C THR A 172 -9.26 -10.08 0.33
N PRO A 173 -8.48 -10.76 1.19
CA PRO A 173 -7.05 -11.03 0.96
C PRO A 173 -6.78 -11.73 -0.37
N TYR A 174 -7.57 -12.73 -0.74
CA TYR A 174 -7.45 -13.40 -2.03
C TYR A 174 -7.72 -12.42 -3.19
N LEU A 175 -8.87 -11.74 -3.15
CA LEU A 175 -9.24 -10.78 -4.20
C LEU A 175 -8.21 -9.65 -4.34
N LEU A 176 -7.73 -9.12 -3.23
CA LEU A 176 -6.69 -8.09 -3.24
C LEU A 176 -5.43 -8.56 -3.97
N GLN A 177 -5.03 -9.82 -3.75
CA GLN A 177 -3.86 -10.37 -4.44
C GLN A 177 -4.13 -10.61 -5.93
N VAL A 178 -5.32 -11.06 -6.33
CA VAL A 178 -5.74 -11.12 -7.75
C VAL A 178 -5.56 -9.76 -8.42
N LEU A 179 -6.09 -8.69 -7.79
CA LEU A 179 -6.06 -7.32 -8.31
C LEU A 179 -4.65 -6.72 -8.38
N LYS A 180 -3.71 -7.25 -7.58
CA LYS A 180 -2.29 -6.84 -7.57
C LYS A 180 -1.42 -7.56 -8.60
N THR A 181 -1.91 -8.65 -9.22
CA THR A 181 -1.12 -9.35 -10.23
C THR A 181 -0.82 -8.46 -11.43
N ASP A 182 0.36 -8.64 -12.02
CA ASP A 182 0.76 -7.82 -13.18
C ASP A 182 -0.17 -8.03 -14.38
N SER A 183 -0.72 -9.23 -14.53
CA SER A 183 -1.66 -9.57 -15.59
C SER A 183 -2.97 -8.78 -15.49
N ILE A 184 -3.55 -8.68 -14.29
CA ILE A 184 -4.75 -7.86 -14.01
C ILE A 184 -4.41 -6.38 -14.08
N ARG A 185 -3.28 -5.95 -13.51
CA ARG A 185 -2.87 -4.54 -13.60
C ARG A 185 -2.72 -4.05 -15.03
N LYS A 186 -2.16 -4.86 -15.93
CA LYS A 186 -2.09 -4.55 -17.36
C LYS A 186 -3.46 -4.39 -17.99
N LYS A 187 -4.48 -5.11 -17.53
CA LYS A 187 -5.88 -4.92 -17.98
C LYS A 187 -6.48 -3.62 -17.44
N MET A 188 -6.15 -3.22 -16.21
CA MET A 188 -6.62 -1.96 -15.61
C MET A 188 -5.98 -0.72 -16.24
N THR A 189 -4.70 -0.80 -16.62
CA THR A 189 -3.95 0.34 -17.16
C THR A 189 -3.86 0.36 -18.68
N GLY A 190 -4.39 -0.67 -19.38
CA GLY A 190 -4.40 -0.79 -20.84
C GLY A 190 -3.04 -1.08 -21.47
N ARG A 191 -3.05 -1.40 -22.76
CA ARG A 191 -1.84 -1.52 -23.61
C ARG A 191 -1.56 -0.15 -24.24
N GLY A 192 -0.85 0.72 -23.55
CA GLY A 192 -0.47 2.01 -24.16
C GLY A 192 -0.22 3.11 -23.12
N ALA A 193 0.63 4.05 -23.49
CA ALA A 193 1.21 5.06 -22.61
C ALA A 193 0.24 6.14 -22.09
N ASN A 194 -1.08 6.03 -22.27
CA ASN A 194 -2.00 7.16 -22.09
C ASN A 194 -3.18 6.97 -21.12
N ILE A 195 -3.24 5.90 -20.34
CA ILE A 195 -4.31 5.81 -19.34
C ILE A 195 -3.90 6.61 -18.10
N GLN A 196 -4.47 7.79 -17.98
CA GLN A 196 -4.27 8.67 -16.81
C GLN A 196 -5.27 8.40 -15.69
N ASN A 197 -6.36 7.65 -15.97
CA ASN A 197 -7.45 7.43 -15.03
C ASN A 197 -8.02 6.03 -15.14
N LEU A 198 -8.07 5.33 -14.00
CA LEU A 198 -8.89 4.13 -13.85
C LEU A 198 -10.37 4.56 -13.70
N ASN A 199 -11.28 3.84 -14.33
CA ASN A 199 -12.72 4.08 -14.23
C ASN A 199 -13.49 2.78 -13.91
N GLN A 200 -14.74 2.93 -13.52
CA GLN A 200 -15.60 1.80 -13.16
C GLN A 200 -15.88 0.87 -14.36
N GLN A 201 -15.92 1.42 -15.58
CA GLN A 201 -16.11 0.62 -16.80
C GLN A 201 -14.91 -0.32 -17.03
N THR A 202 -13.69 0.13 -16.77
CA THR A 202 -12.51 -0.75 -16.84
C THR A 202 -12.59 -1.86 -15.78
N LEU A 203 -13.01 -1.51 -14.56
CA LEU A 203 -13.17 -2.49 -13.48
C LEU A 203 -14.27 -3.50 -13.77
N SER A 204 -15.37 -3.10 -14.43
CA SER A 204 -16.46 -4.00 -14.78
C SER A 204 -16.07 -5.10 -15.78
N GLN A 205 -15.00 -4.89 -16.55
CA GLN A 205 -14.50 -5.84 -17.54
C GLN A 205 -13.50 -6.86 -16.95
N LEU A 206 -13.13 -6.72 -15.68
CA LEU A 206 -12.19 -7.65 -15.04
C LEU A 206 -12.89 -8.94 -14.67
N LEU A 207 -12.39 -10.05 -15.19
CA LEU A 207 -12.79 -11.40 -14.79
C LEU A 207 -11.89 -11.86 -13.63
N VAL A 208 -12.51 -12.32 -12.56
CA VAL A 208 -11.88 -12.82 -11.34
C VAL A 208 -12.15 -14.31 -11.22
N PRO A 209 -11.12 -15.17 -11.12
CA PRO A 209 -11.29 -16.57 -10.78
C PRO A 209 -11.87 -16.72 -9.37
N ILE A 210 -12.72 -17.72 -9.17
CA ILE A 210 -13.38 -18.03 -7.90
C ILE A 210 -13.04 -19.48 -7.48
N PRO A 211 -11.85 -19.69 -6.88
CA PRO A 211 -11.51 -21.00 -6.33
C PRO A 211 -12.33 -21.31 -5.07
N PRO A 212 -12.31 -22.55 -4.57
CA PRO A 212 -12.99 -22.90 -3.32
C PRO A 212 -12.57 -21.99 -2.15
N LEU A 213 -13.54 -21.56 -1.34
CA LEU A 213 -13.31 -20.65 -0.22
C LEU A 213 -12.28 -21.20 0.78
N SER A 214 -12.26 -22.55 0.98
CA SER A 214 -11.24 -23.18 1.84
C SER A 214 -9.81 -22.90 1.40
N LEU A 215 -9.57 -22.90 0.08
CA LEU A 215 -8.26 -22.59 -0.49
C LEU A 215 -7.91 -21.10 -0.36
N GLN A 216 -8.91 -20.22 -0.53
CA GLN A 216 -8.74 -18.80 -0.31
C GLN A 216 -8.39 -18.49 1.16
N ASN A 217 -9.07 -19.14 2.12
CA ASN A 217 -8.81 -19.00 3.55
C ASN A 217 -7.41 -19.53 3.94
N GLU A 218 -6.95 -20.62 3.32
CA GLU A 218 -5.56 -21.10 3.50
C GLU A 218 -4.55 -20.04 3.08
N PHE A 219 -4.79 -19.40 1.93
CA PHE A 219 -3.95 -18.32 1.44
C PHE A 219 -4.02 -17.09 2.36
N ALA A 220 -5.21 -16.69 2.81
CA ALA A 220 -5.39 -15.57 3.73
C ALA A 220 -4.60 -15.78 5.04
N ALA A 221 -4.68 -16.98 5.63
CA ALA A 221 -3.91 -17.32 6.82
C ALA A 221 -2.38 -17.32 6.58
N PHE A 222 -1.94 -17.66 5.36
CA PHE A 222 -0.54 -17.54 4.98
C PHE A 222 -0.12 -16.06 4.87
N VAL A 223 -0.92 -15.21 4.21
CA VAL A 223 -0.66 -13.76 4.08
C VAL A 223 -0.58 -13.10 5.45
N GLU A 224 -1.50 -13.40 6.36
CA GLU A 224 -1.51 -12.86 7.72
C GLU A 224 -0.20 -13.16 8.47
N ARG A 225 0.29 -14.40 8.40
CA ARG A 225 1.59 -14.76 9.02
C ARG A 225 2.76 -14.00 8.40
N VAL A 226 2.75 -13.80 7.08
CA VAL A 226 3.78 -13.02 6.40
C VAL A 226 3.71 -11.56 6.82
N ASP A 227 2.52 -10.98 6.92
CA ASP A 227 2.33 -9.57 7.32
C ASP A 227 2.78 -9.34 8.78
N GLN A 228 2.55 -10.28 9.70
CA GLN A 228 3.10 -10.23 11.06
C GLN A 228 4.64 -10.21 11.07
N GLN A 229 5.27 -11.02 10.21
CA GLN A 229 6.73 -10.99 10.05
C GLN A 229 7.22 -9.66 9.47
N LYS A 230 6.51 -9.13 8.47
CA LYS A 230 6.83 -7.81 7.88
C LYS A 230 6.75 -6.69 8.90
N GLN A 231 5.73 -6.68 9.75
CA GLN A 231 5.61 -5.69 10.84
C GLN A 231 6.82 -5.74 11.79
N THR A 232 7.25 -6.94 12.18
CA THR A 232 8.43 -7.10 13.05
C THR A 232 9.70 -6.57 12.38
N ILE A 233 9.90 -6.87 11.09
CA ILE A 233 11.06 -6.41 10.32
C ILE A 233 10.99 -4.89 10.13
N GLN A 234 9.83 -4.33 9.86
CA GLN A 234 9.62 -2.89 9.68
C GLN A 234 9.97 -2.12 10.97
N GLN A 235 9.51 -2.58 12.13
CA GLN A 235 9.86 -2.00 13.42
C GLN A 235 11.39 -2.05 13.69
N SER A 236 12.03 -3.17 13.28
CA SER A 236 13.49 -3.28 13.38
C SER A 236 14.20 -2.29 12.45
N LEU A 237 13.70 -2.08 11.23
CA LEU A 237 14.23 -1.11 10.28
C LEU A 237 14.11 0.33 10.81
N GLU A 238 12.97 0.70 11.34
CA GLU A 238 12.75 2.04 11.94
C GLU A 238 13.71 2.33 13.10
N LYS A 239 13.95 1.34 13.97
CA LYS A 239 14.94 1.47 15.05
C LYS A 239 16.36 1.66 14.51
N LEU A 240 16.74 0.95 13.44
CA LEU A 240 18.05 1.09 12.81
C LEU A 240 18.20 2.45 12.11
N GLU A 241 17.17 2.93 11.43
CA GLU A 241 17.17 4.26 10.80
C GLU A 241 17.26 5.39 11.84
N LEU A 242 16.57 5.25 12.98
CA LEU A 242 16.71 6.17 14.11
C LEU A 242 18.12 6.14 14.68
N MET A 243 18.69 4.94 14.91
CA MET A 243 20.08 4.78 15.38
C MET A 243 21.06 5.46 14.42
N LYS A 244 20.90 5.27 13.11
CA LYS A 244 21.72 5.95 12.10
C LYS A 244 21.65 7.46 12.25
N LYS A 245 20.43 8.00 12.39
CA LYS A 245 20.22 9.45 12.57
C LYS A 245 20.94 9.99 13.81
N VAL A 246 20.86 9.28 14.94
CA VAL A 246 21.53 9.66 16.19
C VAL A 246 23.04 9.62 16.01
N LEU A 247 23.61 8.56 15.43
CA LEU A 247 25.05 8.46 15.19
C LEU A 247 25.54 9.55 14.23
N MET A 248 24.77 9.88 13.20
CA MET A 248 25.12 10.98 12.28
C MET A 248 25.15 12.32 13.00
N GLN A 249 24.21 12.58 13.91
CA GLN A 249 24.19 13.80 14.71
C GLN A 249 25.31 13.85 15.75
N GLU A 250 25.62 12.71 16.37
CA GLU A 250 26.73 12.62 17.33
C GLU A 250 28.11 12.83 16.68
N TYR A 251 28.27 12.33 15.44
CA TYR A 251 29.59 12.35 14.78
C TYR A 251 29.84 13.60 13.94
N PHE A 252 28.79 14.25 13.45
CA PHE A 252 28.88 15.34 12.47
C PHE A 252 27.99 16.56 12.79
N GLY A 253 27.17 16.52 13.83
CA GLY A 253 26.34 17.64 14.30
C GLY A 253 27.06 18.41 15.37
#